data_bbfd044a13489b9490d7cfd19bbb2d75
#
_entry.id   bbfd044a13489b9490d7cfd19bbb2d75
#
_cell.length_a   1.000
_cell.length_b   1.000
_cell.length_c   1.000
_cell.angle_alpha   90.00
_cell.angle_beta   90.00
_cell.angle_gamma   90.00
#
_symmetry.space_group_name_H-M   'P 1'
#
loop_
_entity.id
_entity.type
_entity.pdbx_description
1 polymer ?
#
loop_
_entity_poly.entity_id
_entity_poly.type
_entity_poly.pdbx_seq_one_letter_code
_entity_poly.pdbx_strand_id
1 'polypeptide(L)'
;MAVLSSKAIYGLAAMHVLSHAPYGRAMQVREIAAMTKISHGYLEQLLSILRRSNLVSSIRGAQGGYKLSRKAHEIEVIEIIEALEGPFYRIEGNVGSSVILEYFWSDVEEKLRALFAMKLSDIDQAYQPYHYDI
;
A
#
# COMPACT_ATOMS: atom_id res chain seq x y z
N MET A 1 -3.47 3.36 20.44
CA MET A 1 -4.10 2.82 19.24
C MET A 1 -3.42 3.40 18.01
N ALA A 2 -3.04 2.55 17.11
CA ALA A 2 -2.36 3.01 15.90
C ALA A 2 -3.36 3.42 14.82
N VAL A 3 -3.01 4.47 14.07
CA VAL A 3 -3.80 4.90 12.91
C VAL A 3 -3.68 3.87 11.79
N LEU A 4 -2.47 3.35 11.59
CA LEU A 4 -2.20 2.31 10.61
C LEU A 4 -1.71 1.06 11.33
N SER A 5 -2.21 -0.09 10.90
CA SER A 5 -1.83 -1.36 11.50
C SER A 5 -0.67 -1.99 10.73
N SER A 6 -0.26 -3.17 11.17
CA SER A 6 0.77 -3.94 10.47
C SER A 6 0.35 -4.29 9.04
N LYS A 7 -0.96 -4.32 8.76
CA LYS A 7 -1.45 -4.61 7.41
C LYS A 7 -0.90 -3.61 6.40
N ALA A 8 -0.98 -2.32 6.72
CA ALA A 8 -0.48 -1.27 5.83
C ALA A 8 1.03 -1.39 5.63
N ILE A 9 1.75 -1.57 6.74
CA ILE A 9 3.21 -1.64 6.71
C ILE A 9 3.68 -2.82 5.88
N TYR A 10 3.18 -4.00 6.17
CA TYR A 10 3.63 -5.22 5.50
C TYR A 10 3.00 -5.40 4.11
N GLY A 11 1.76 -4.94 3.94
CA GLY A 11 1.14 -5.00 2.62
C GLY A 11 1.83 -4.09 1.61
N LEU A 12 2.23 -2.90 2.05
CA LEU A 12 3.00 -2.02 1.19
C LEU A 12 4.38 -2.62 0.87
N ALA A 13 5.00 -3.30 1.84
CA ALA A 13 6.26 -3.98 1.61
C ALA A 13 6.13 -5.02 0.51
N ALA A 14 5.06 -5.81 0.53
CA ALA A 14 4.80 -6.81 -0.51
C ALA A 14 4.62 -6.15 -1.89
N MET A 15 3.86 -5.07 -1.94
CA MET A 15 3.65 -4.35 -3.19
C MET A 15 4.95 -3.74 -3.71
N HIS A 16 5.77 -3.24 -2.81
CA HIS A 16 7.06 -2.66 -3.16
C HIS A 16 8.00 -3.71 -3.79
N VAL A 17 8.05 -4.89 -3.19
CA VAL A 17 8.83 -6.01 -3.75
C VAL A 17 8.32 -6.36 -5.15
N LEU A 18 7.00 -6.48 -5.31
CA LEU A 18 6.42 -6.79 -6.61
C LEU A 18 6.69 -5.71 -7.65
N SER A 19 6.84 -4.45 -7.21
CA SER A 19 7.13 -3.36 -8.14
C SER A 19 8.51 -3.47 -8.77
N HIS A 20 9.42 -4.22 -8.16
CA HIS A 20 10.77 -4.42 -8.68
C HIS A 20 10.89 -5.65 -9.56
N ALA A 21 9.87 -6.49 -9.61
CA ALA A 21 9.88 -7.63 -10.52
C ALA A 21 9.68 -7.12 -11.96
N PRO A 22 10.28 -7.79 -12.96
CA PRO A 22 10.00 -7.42 -14.36
C PRO A 22 8.49 -7.49 -14.62
N TYR A 23 7.96 -6.50 -15.30
CA TYR A 23 6.54 -6.40 -15.56
C TYR A 23 6.02 -7.66 -16.25
N GLY A 24 4.92 -8.17 -15.73
CA GLY A 24 4.31 -9.39 -16.26
C GLY A 24 4.84 -10.68 -15.65
N ARG A 25 5.96 -10.60 -14.91
CA ARG A 25 6.51 -11.77 -14.23
C ARG A 25 5.89 -11.92 -12.85
N ALA A 26 5.44 -13.14 -12.53
CA ALA A 26 4.89 -13.44 -11.22
C ALA A 26 6.00 -13.83 -10.25
N MET A 27 5.81 -13.51 -8.97
CA MET A 27 6.69 -13.94 -7.90
C MET A 27 5.93 -14.87 -6.97
N GLN A 28 6.58 -15.97 -6.58
CA GLN A 28 5.96 -16.89 -5.64
C GLN A 28 5.96 -16.29 -4.23
N VAL A 29 4.99 -16.73 -3.42
CA VAL A 29 4.87 -16.22 -2.05
C VAL A 29 6.17 -16.41 -1.28
N ARG A 30 6.85 -17.56 -1.45
CA ARG A 30 8.12 -17.80 -0.75
C ARG A 30 9.21 -16.81 -1.13
N GLU A 31 9.22 -16.34 -2.38
CA GLU A 31 10.19 -15.33 -2.81
C GLU A 31 9.90 -13.98 -2.14
N ILE A 32 8.63 -13.61 -2.12
CA ILE A 32 8.22 -12.36 -1.48
C ILE A 32 8.49 -12.43 0.02
N ALA A 33 8.19 -13.57 0.64
CA ALA A 33 8.43 -13.78 2.07
C ALA A 33 9.92 -13.67 2.41
N ALA A 34 10.78 -14.23 1.57
CA ALA A 34 12.23 -14.16 1.78
C ALA A 34 12.74 -12.72 1.73
N MET A 35 12.19 -11.91 0.84
CA MET A 35 12.63 -10.52 0.68
C MET A 35 12.05 -9.58 1.73
N THR A 36 10.83 -9.84 2.18
CA THR A 36 10.14 -8.96 3.14
C THR A 36 10.29 -9.41 4.59
N LYS A 37 10.64 -10.67 4.80
CA LYS A 37 10.71 -11.31 6.11
C LYS A 37 9.35 -11.41 6.81
N ILE A 38 8.30 -11.36 6.02
CA ILE A 38 6.93 -11.57 6.49
C ILE A 38 6.66 -13.07 6.49
N SER A 39 5.94 -13.58 7.50
CA SER A 39 5.59 -14.99 7.53
C SER A 39 4.74 -15.34 6.33
N HIS A 40 4.90 -16.57 5.84
CA HIS A 40 4.21 -17.05 4.64
C HIS A 40 2.69 -16.94 4.79
N GLY A 41 2.15 -17.37 5.92
CA GLY A 41 0.69 -17.34 6.14
C GLY A 41 0.12 -15.93 6.19
N TYR A 42 0.82 -15.02 6.85
CA TYR A 42 0.35 -13.64 6.94
C TYR A 42 0.44 -12.96 5.56
N LEU A 43 1.52 -13.23 4.85
CA LEU A 43 1.69 -12.69 3.51
C LEU A 43 0.58 -13.14 2.57
N GLU A 44 0.15 -14.40 2.67
CA GLU A 44 -0.96 -14.89 1.87
C GLU A 44 -2.26 -14.14 2.19
N GLN A 45 -2.49 -13.82 3.46
CA GLN A 45 -3.65 -13.03 3.85
C GLN A 45 -3.61 -11.64 3.23
N LEU A 46 -2.45 -10.99 3.29
CA LEU A 46 -2.28 -9.65 2.71
C LEU A 46 -2.46 -9.67 1.19
N LEU A 47 -1.85 -10.64 0.53
CA LEU A 47 -1.97 -10.77 -0.92
C LEU A 47 -3.40 -11.07 -1.35
N SER A 48 -4.15 -11.81 -0.52
CA SER A 48 -5.56 -12.07 -0.79
C SER A 48 -6.38 -10.77 -0.75
N ILE A 49 -6.11 -9.92 0.24
CA ILE A 49 -6.80 -8.62 0.33
C ILE A 49 -6.46 -7.76 -0.88
N LEU A 50 -5.19 -7.70 -1.23
CA LEU A 50 -4.72 -6.90 -2.37
C LEU A 50 -5.30 -7.41 -3.69
N ARG A 51 -5.46 -8.73 -3.82
CA ARG A 51 -6.07 -9.32 -5.01
C ARG A 51 -7.54 -8.95 -5.12
N ARG A 52 -8.27 -9.00 -4.03
CA ARG A 52 -9.69 -8.61 -4.03
C ARG A 52 -9.88 -7.14 -4.39
N SER A 53 -8.88 -6.31 -4.13
CA SER A 53 -8.89 -4.89 -4.49
C SER A 53 -8.31 -4.62 -5.87
N ASN A 54 -8.01 -5.66 -6.63
CA ASN A 54 -7.46 -5.57 -7.98
C ASN A 54 -6.11 -4.85 -8.05
N LEU A 55 -5.31 -4.99 -7.00
CA LEU A 55 -3.96 -4.42 -6.97
C LEU A 55 -2.91 -5.46 -7.34
N VAL A 56 -3.20 -6.73 -7.12
CA VAL A 56 -2.36 -7.83 -7.57
C VAL A 56 -3.23 -8.87 -8.26
N SER A 57 -2.60 -9.64 -9.12
CA SER A 57 -3.20 -10.78 -9.81
C SER A 57 -2.44 -12.04 -9.42
N SER A 58 -3.13 -13.18 -9.35
CA SER A 58 -2.48 -14.45 -9.10
C SER A 58 -2.44 -15.28 -10.38
N ILE A 59 -1.34 -16.02 -10.56
CA ILE A 59 -1.14 -16.90 -11.71
C ILE A 59 -0.85 -18.28 -11.17
N ARG A 60 -1.54 -19.28 -11.68
CA ARG A 60 -1.33 -20.68 -11.26
C ARG A 60 -0.18 -21.30 -12.05
N GLY A 61 0.38 -22.36 -11.48
CA GLY A 61 1.36 -23.20 -12.15
C GLY A 61 2.77 -23.03 -11.62
N ALA A 62 3.71 -23.72 -12.23
CA ALA A 62 5.11 -23.74 -11.82
C ALA A 62 5.77 -22.36 -11.95
N GLN A 63 5.32 -21.58 -12.94
CA GLN A 63 5.81 -20.22 -13.14
C GLN A 63 4.84 -19.20 -12.54
N GLY A 64 3.98 -19.64 -11.64
CA GLY A 64 2.93 -18.82 -11.07
C GLY A 64 3.38 -18.02 -9.87
N GLY A 65 2.39 -17.42 -9.20
CA GLY A 65 2.59 -16.57 -8.05
C GLY A 65 1.74 -15.33 -8.15
N TYR A 66 2.28 -14.22 -7.70
CA TYR A 66 1.57 -12.94 -7.72
C TYR A 66 2.34 -11.91 -8.52
N LYS A 67 1.60 -11.00 -9.14
CA LYS A 67 2.20 -9.87 -9.86
C LYS A 67 1.28 -8.66 -9.69
N LEU A 68 1.81 -7.48 -9.95
CA LEU A 68 0.98 -6.27 -9.94
C LEU A 68 -0.07 -6.36 -11.04
N SER A 69 -1.30 -5.92 -10.74
CA SER A 69 -2.38 -5.89 -11.73
C SER A 69 -2.18 -4.79 -12.76
N ARG A 70 -1.49 -3.72 -12.38
CA ARG A 70 -1.17 -2.57 -13.21
C ARG A 70 0.30 -2.24 -13.00
N LYS A 71 0.85 -1.42 -13.88
CA LYS A 71 2.23 -0.98 -13.72
C LYS A 71 2.37 -0.12 -12.46
N ALA A 72 3.55 -0.16 -11.85
CA ALA A 72 3.78 0.55 -10.59
C ALA A 72 3.49 2.05 -10.69
N HIS A 73 3.74 2.67 -11.84
CA HIS A 73 3.46 4.10 -12.03
C HIS A 73 1.97 4.38 -12.25
N GLU A 74 1.15 3.34 -12.34
CA GLU A 74 -0.30 3.48 -12.47
C GLU A 74 -1.02 3.17 -11.15
N ILE A 75 -0.29 2.78 -10.12
CA ILE A 75 -0.86 2.44 -8.81
C ILE A 75 -0.48 3.54 -7.82
N GLU A 76 -1.48 4.14 -7.18
CA GLU A 76 -1.21 5.13 -6.14
C GLU A 76 -1.06 4.45 -4.80
N VAL A 77 -0.14 4.93 -3.98
CA VAL A 77 0.10 4.36 -2.65
C VAL A 77 -1.18 4.42 -1.81
N ILE A 78 -1.97 5.48 -1.95
CA ILE A 78 -3.23 5.59 -1.20
C ILE A 78 -4.18 4.42 -1.50
N GLU A 79 -4.21 3.92 -2.73
CA GLU A 79 -5.06 2.77 -3.07
C GLU A 79 -4.66 1.54 -2.27
N ILE A 80 -3.36 1.35 -2.09
CA ILE A 80 -2.84 0.20 -1.34
C ILE A 80 -3.23 0.32 0.13
N ILE A 81 -3.02 1.49 0.72
CA ILE A 81 -3.33 1.72 2.13
C ILE A 81 -4.83 1.58 2.38
N GLU A 82 -5.66 2.14 1.52
CA GLU A 82 -7.11 2.02 1.67
C GLU A 82 -7.59 0.56 1.55
N ALA A 83 -6.96 -0.21 0.66
CA ALA A 83 -7.32 -1.62 0.51
C ALA A 83 -7.05 -2.41 1.79
N LEU A 84 -6.00 -2.06 2.51
CA LEU A 84 -5.57 -2.78 3.70
C LEU A 84 -6.20 -2.26 4.98
N GLU A 85 -6.40 -0.95 5.11
CA GLU A 85 -6.87 -0.32 6.35
C GLU A 85 -8.28 0.25 6.26
N GLY A 86 -8.83 0.33 5.05
CA GLY A 86 -10.05 1.08 4.84
C GLY A 86 -9.75 2.58 4.74
N PRO A 87 -10.78 3.43 4.73
CA PRO A 87 -10.58 4.88 4.56
C PRO A 87 -10.10 5.53 5.88
N PHE A 88 -8.88 5.24 6.28
CA PHE A 88 -8.29 5.68 7.55
C PHE A 88 -8.23 7.21 7.70
N TYR A 89 -8.22 7.93 6.59
CA TYR A 89 -8.15 9.40 6.62
C TYR A 89 -9.50 10.04 6.90
N ARG A 90 -10.57 9.26 6.88
CA ARG A 90 -11.91 9.79 7.09
C ARG A 90 -12.11 10.11 8.56
N ILE A 91 -12.51 11.34 8.84
CA ILE A 91 -12.74 11.81 10.21
C ILE A 91 -14.24 11.83 10.44
N GLU A 92 -14.69 11.09 11.45
CA GLU A 92 -16.09 10.96 11.78
C GLU A 92 -16.39 11.66 13.09
N GLY A 93 -17.55 12.28 13.13
CA GLY A 93 -18.01 12.96 14.32
C GLY A 93 -18.93 14.11 13.95
N ASN A 94 -19.52 14.70 14.96
CA ASN A 94 -20.42 15.82 14.79
C ASN A 94 -19.90 16.99 15.60
N VAL A 95 -19.60 18.10 14.91
CA VAL A 95 -19.14 19.32 15.55
C VAL A 95 -20.29 20.30 15.81
N GLY A 96 -21.54 19.82 15.69
CA GLY A 96 -22.72 20.63 15.91
C GLY A 96 -22.84 21.74 14.87
N SER A 97 -23.02 22.97 15.35
CA SER A 97 -23.22 24.12 14.47
C SER A 97 -21.91 24.83 14.14
N SER A 98 -20.75 24.30 14.54
CA SER A 98 -19.49 24.98 14.31
C SER A 98 -18.98 24.78 12.88
N VAL A 99 -19.21 25.78 12.04
CA VAL A 99 -18.74 25.76 10.65
C VAL A 99 -17.21 25.81 10.60
N ILE A 100 -16.61 26.57 11.52
CA ILE A 100 -15.15 26.70 11.56
C ILE A 100 -14.50 25.36 11.81
N LEU A 101 -15.03 24.57 12.75
CA LEU A 101 -14.48 23.26 13.06
C LEU A 101 -14.74 22.25 11.92
N GLU A 102 -15.85 22.39 11.20
CA GLU A 102 -16.08 21.57 10.02
C GLU A 102 -14.99 21.79 8.97
N TYR A 103 -14.64 23.04 8.72
CA TYR A 103 -13.56 23.36 7.77
C TYR A 103 -12.21 22.84 8.27
N PHE A 104 -11.95 22.97 9.56
CA PHE A 104 -10.71 22.48 10.15
C PHE A 104 -10.57 20.97 9.94
N TRP A 105 -11.60 20.20 10.30
CA TRP A 105 -11.53 18.75 10.18
C TRP A 105 -11.49 18.29 8.73
N SER A 106 -12.19 18.98 7.85
CA SER A 106 -12.13 18.67 6.43
C SER A 106 -10.72 18.86 5.88
N ASP A 107 -10.04 19.92 6.33
CA ASP A 107 -8.67 20.19 5.92
C ASP A 107 -7.71 19.13 6.46
N VAL A 108 -7.89 18.70 7.71
CA VAL A 108 -7.08 17.63 8.30
C VAL A 108 -7.25 16.35 7.52
N GLU A 109 -8.50 15.98 7.19
CA GLU A 109 -8.79 14.78 6.44
C GLU A 109 -8.09 14.80 5.08
N GLU A 110 -8.16 15.91 4.37
CA GLU A 110 -7.51 16.06 3.09
C GLU A 110 -5.99 15.93 3.20
N LYS A 111 -5.41 16.52 4.24
CA LYS A 111 -3.97 16.44 4.47
C LYS A 111 -3.52 15.02 4.81
N LEU A 112 -4.31 14.29 5.59
CA LEU A 112 -4.03 12.90 5.89
C LEU A 112 -4.01 12.06 4.61
N ARG A 113 -4.99 12.28 3.75
CA ARG A 113 -5.06 11.57 2.48
C ARG A 113 -3.86 11.92 1.59
N ALA A 114 -3.49 13.18 1.56
CA ALA A 114 -2.40 13.67 0.71
C ALA A 114 -1.04 13.12 1.10
N LEU A 115 -0.86 12.65 2.33
CA LEU A 115 0.40 12.02 2.75
C LEU A 115 0.78 10.82 1.89
N PHE A 116 -0.21 10.18 1.28
CA PHE A 116 0.01 8.98 0.46
C PHE A 116 -0.26 9.23 -1.02
N ALA A 117 -0.28 10.49 -1.44
CA ALA A 117 -0.58 10.87 -2.83
C ALA A 117 0.68 10.80 -3.69
N MET A 118 1.20 9.60 -3.85
CA MET A 118 2.32 9.33 -4.74
C MET A 118 2.11 7.98 -5.40
N LYS A 119 2.80 7.74 -6.50
CA LYS A 119 2.75 6.45 -7.19
C LYS A 119 3.67 5.46 -6.49
N LEU A 120 3.32 4.17 -6.58
CA LEU A 120 4.16 3.12 -6.03
C LEU A 120 5.58 3.20 -6.60
N SER A 121 5.71 3.53 -7.89
CA SER A 121 7.01 3.68 -8.54
C SER A 121 7.84 4.84 -8.02
N ASP A 122 7.22 5.82 -7.35
CA ASP A 122 7.92 7.03 -6.91
C ASP A 122 8.64 6.86 -5.58
N ILE A 123 8.31 5.80 -4.83
CA ILE A 123 8.86 5.63 -3.48
C ILE A 123 10.38 5.54 -3.49
N ASP A 124 10.93 4.72 -4.38
CA ASP A 124 12.37 4.52 -4.43
C ASP A 124 13.11 5.80 -4.74
N GLN A 125 12.58 6.61 -5.65
CA GLN A 125 13.21 7.85 -6.03
C GLN A 125 13.09 8.90 -4.93
N ALA A 126 11.95 8.92 -4.24
CA ALA A 126 11.71 9.89 -3.19
C ALA A 126 12.55 9.63 -1.93
N TYR A 127 12.90 8.37 -1.68
CA TYR A 127 13.57 7.97 -0.43
C TYR A 127 14.84 7.19 -0.71
N GLN A 128 15.76 7.80 -1.45
CA GLN A 128 17.06 7.20 -1.79
C GLN A 128 17.99 7.24 -0.57
N PRO A 129 18.39 6.07 -0.02
CA PRO A 129 19.19 6.07 1.19
C PRO A 129 20.54 6.75 1.05
N TYR A 130 21.16 6.69 -0.11
CA TYR A 130 22.47 7.31 -0.31
C TYR A 130 22.43 8.83 -0.32
N HIS A 131 21.24 9.44 -0.34
CA HIS A 131 21.12 10.91 -0.21
C HIS A 131 21.58 11.39 1.15
N TYR A 132 21.66 10.50 2.12
CA TYR A 132 22.01 10.86 3.48
C TYR A 132 23.47 10.59 3.80
N ASP A 133 24.25 10.14 2.83
CA ASP A 133 25.65 9.76 3.01
C ASP A 133 26.62 10.89 2.67
N ILE A 134 26.12 12.06 2.41
CA ILE A 134 26.94 13.18 1.96
C ILE A 134 27.57 13.98 3.08
#